data_95db8ddfc67f33cac5b8cde629d5bb66
#
_entry.id   95db8ddfc67f33cac5b8cde629d5bb66
#
_cell.length_a   1.000
_cell.length_b   1.000
_cell.length_c   1.000
_cell.angle_alpha   90.00
_cell.angle_beta   90.00
_cell.angle_gamma   90.00
#
_symmetry.space_group_name_H-M   'P 1'
#
loop_
_entity.id
_entity.type
_entity.pdbx_description
1 polymer ?
#
loop_
_entity_poly.entity_id
_entity_poly.type
_entity_poly.pdbx_seq_one_letter_code
_entity_poly.pdbx_strand_id
1 'polypeptide(L)'
;PFLRAPTRGPHFNLSHSGGTAALGVCRTSPLGIDIESIRIAHDGLAQRFFAASEVTELNSLPETQQQQAFFRCWTRKEAFLKATGEGIARGLDSFQVALSPDESARIKAIDNNAEAARAWKLLDFDPGPEMLGSIALQVPHARLQLRSLDELIR
;
A
#
# COMPACT_ATOMS: atom_id res chain seq x y z
N PRO A 1 6.03 7.00 -13.24
CA PRO A 1 5.68 7.97 -14.29
C PRO A 1 5.91 9.40 -13.80
N PHE A 2 6.36 10.31 -14.67
CA PHE A 2 6.53 11.74 -14.33
C PHE A 2 5.91 12.60 -15.42
N LEU A 3 5.43 13.77 -15.01
CA LEU A 3 4.94 14.76 -15.94
C LEU A 3 6.13 15.43 -16.67
N ARG A 4 6.04 15.54 -17.99
CA ARG A 4 6.98 16.34 -18.80
C ARG A 4 6.61 17.82 -18.72
N ALA A 5 6.77 18.46 -17.57
CA ALA A 5 6.51 19.90 -17.44
C ALA A 5 7.24 20.45 -16.20
N PRO A 6 7.38 21.77 -16.09
CA PRO A 6 8.33 22.37 -15.15
C PRO A 6 8.08 21.94 -13.71
N THR A 7 9.12 21.88 -12.97
CA THR A 7 9.47 21.33 -11.65
C THR A 7 8.51 21.52 -10.45
N ARG A 8 7.21 21.80 -10.65
CA ARG A 8 6.21 22.01 -9.59
C ARG A 8 4.81 21.44 -9.91
N GLY A 9 4.72 20.37 -10.68
CA GLY A 9 3.48 19.65 -10.89
C GLY A 9 3.14 18.73 -9.72
N PRO A 10 1.87 18.27 -9.60
CA PRO A 10 1.51 17.28 -8.60
C PRO A 10 2.25 15.96 -8.84
N HIS A 11 2.55 15.27 -7.75
CA HIS A 11 3.01 13.89 -7.79
C HIS A 11 1.82 12.97 -8.04
N PHE A 12 2.03 11.92 -8.81
CA PHE A 12 1.00 10.92 -9.06
C PHE A 12 1.58 9.51 -9.16
N ASN A 13 0.75 8.53 -8.88
CA ASN A 13 1.07 7.12 -9.04
C ASN A 13 -0.19 6.37 -9.45
N LEU A 14 -0.04 5.29 -10.21
CA LEU A 14 -1.14 4.50 -10.76
C LEU A 14 -0.99 3.03 -10.34
N SER A 15 -2.10 2.41 -9.99
CA SER A 15 -2.21 0.96 -9.81
C SER A 15 -3.45 0.43 -10.50
N HIS A 16 -3.43 -0.85 -10.89
CA HIS A 16 -4.58 -1.53 -11.49
C HIS A 16 -4.61 -3.00 -11.06
N SER A 17 -5.80 -3.52 -10.82
CA SER A 17 -6.05 -4.94 -10.53
C SER A 17 -7.51 -5.27 -10.84
N GLY A 18 -7.80 -6.49 -11.31
CA GLY A 18 -9.18 -6.96 -11.52
C GLY A 18 -10.06 -6.08 -12.43
N GLY A 19 -9.47 -5.38 -13.41
CA GLY A 19 -10.23 -4.47 -14.30
C GLY A 19 -10.48 -3.07 -13.71
N THR A 20 -10.05 -2.82 -12.47
CA THR A 20 -10.12 -1.51 -11.81
C THR A 20 -8.76 -0.82 -11.87
N ALA A 21 -8.76 0.50 -12.04
CA ALA A 21 -7.57 1.33 -11.94
C ALA A 21 -7.76 2.43 -10.88
N ALA A 22 -6.70 2.75 -10.15
CA ALA A 22 -6.69 3.81 -9.16
C ALA A 22 -5.51 4.76 -9.41
N LEU A 23 -5.78 6.06 -9.51
CA LEU A 23 -4.80 7.11 -9.66
C LEU A 23 -4.71 7.90 -8.35
N GLY A 24 -3.56 7.83 -7.70
CA GLY A 24 -3.23 8.67 -6.56
C GLY A 24 -2.60 9.98 -7.01
N VAL A 25 -3.02 11.11 -6.44
CA VAL A 25 -2.45 12.45 -6.73
C VAL A 25 -2.18 13.17 -5.42
N CYS A 26 -0.97 13.72 -5.27
CA CYS A 26 -0.60 14.57 -4.14
C CYS A 26 0.16 15.81 -4.63
N ARG A 27 -0.15 16.98 -4.06
CA ARG A 27 0.49 18.24 -4.47
C ARG A 27 1.89 18.44 -3.91
N THR A 28 2.19 17.84 -2.78
CA THR A 28 3.33 18.24 -1.93
C THR A 28 4.37 17.16 -1.71
N SER A 29 4.05 15.90 -2.03
CA SER A 29 4.93 14.76 -1.74
C SER A 29 4.77 13.66 -2.77
N PRO A 30 5.85 12.94 -3.12
CA PRO A 30 5.73 11.66 -3.77
C PRO A 30 4.78 10.74 -2.99
N LEU A 31 4.06 9.91 -3.72
CA LEU A 31 3.17 8.91 -3.15
C LEU A 31 3.27 7.61 -3.95
N GLY A 32 2.92 6.53 -3.31
CA GLY A 32 2.64 5.26 -3.97
C GLY A 32 1.23 4.81 -3.67
N ILE A 33 0.58 4.22 -4.64
CA ILE A 33 -0.75 3.62 -4.52
C ILE A 33 -0.70 2.19 -5.01
N ASP A 34 -1.40 1.31 -4.30
CA ASP A 34 -1.61 -0.04 -4.75
C ASP A 34 -3.04 -0.50 -4.51
N ILE A 35 -3.60 -1.25 -5.45
CA ILE A 35 -4.89 -1.92 -5.35
C ILE A 35 -4.75 -3.37 -5.77
N GLU A 36 -5.44 -4.27 -5.06
CA GLU A 36 -5.48 -5.69 -5.39
C GLU A 36 -6.89 -6.26 -5.24
N SER A 37 -7.26 -7.10 -6.20
CA SER A 37 -8.43 -7.98 -6.05
C SER A 37 -8.09 -9.10 -5.07
N ILE A 38 -8.99 -9.37 -4.12
CA ILE A 38 -8.84 -10.49 -3.19
C ILE A 38 -9.09 -11.78 -3.97
N ARG A 39 -8.08 -12.62 -4.06
CA ARG A 39 -8.10 -13.91 -4.74
C ARG A 39 -7.33 -14.95 -3.93
N ILE A 40 -7.39 -16.20 -4.29
CA ILE A 40 -6.56 -17.22 -3.64
C ILE A 40 -5.09 -16.84 -3.86
N ALA A 41 -4.38 -16.55 -2.78
CA ALA A 41 -2.94 -16.33 -2.82
C ALA A 41 -2.23 -17.68 -3.04
N HIS A 42 -1.17 -17.67 -3.85
CA HIS A 42 -0.36 -18.86 -4.02
C HIS A 42 0.39 -19.20 -2.74
N ASP A 43 0.46 -20.48 -2.41
CA ASP A 43 1.20 -20.98 -1.25
C ASP A 43 2.65 -20.52 -1.28
N GLY A 44 3.16 -20.14 -0.11
CA GLY A 44 4.56 -19.73 0.06
C GLY A 44 4.89 -18.28 -0.34
N LEU A 45 3.94 -17.50 -0.87
CA LEU A 45 4.23 -16.10 -1.21
C LEU A 45 4.56 -15.24 0.02
N ALA A 46 3.81 -15.42 1.11
CA ALA A 46 4.09 -14.69 2.34
C ALA A 46 5.50 -15.01 2.87
N GLN A 47 5.87 -16.29 2.92
CA GLN A 47 7.19 -16.74 3.37
C GLN A 47 8.33 -16.20 2.52
N ARG A 48 8.08 -15.96 1.24
CA ARG A 48 9.08 -15.46 0.30
C ARG A 48 9.28 -13.95 0.36
N PHE A 49 8.22 -13.20 0.66
CA PHE A 49 8.23 -11.75 0.46
C PHE A 49 7.99 -10.93 1.73
N PHE A 50 7.37 -11.50 2.76
CA PHE A 50 7.06 -10.77 3.98
C PHE A 50 8.15 -10.92 5.04
N ALA A 51 8.24 -9.97 5.95
CA ALA A 51 9.11 -10.12 7.11
C ALA A 51 8.65 -11.29 7.98
N ALA A 52 9.58 -11.96 8.64
CA ALA A 52 9.28 -13.15 9.47
C ALA A 52 8.19 -12.89 10.53
N SER A 53 8.17 -11.70 11.12
CA SER A 53 7.14 -11.29 12.08
C SER A 53 5.75 -11.19 11.44
N GLU A 54 5.65 -10.71 10.21
CA GLU A 54 4.40 -10.60 9.47
C GLU A 54 3.88 -11.98 9.07
N VAL A 55 4.76 -12.89 8.67
CA VAL A 55 4.40 -14.30 8.40
C VAL A 55 3.86 -14.97 9.67
N THR A 56 4.49 -14.74 10.80
CA THR A 56 4.04 -15.26 12.10
C THR A 56 2.67 -14.70 12.46
N GLU A 57 2.48 -13.39 12.33
CA GLU A 57 1.22 -12.72 12.59
C GLU A 57 0.11 -13.22 11.66
N LEU A 58 0.38 -13.33 10.36
CA LEU A 58 -0.56 -13.85 9.35
C LEU A 58 -1.04 -15.25 9.69
N ASN A 59 -0.11 -16.14 10.03
CA ASN A 59 -0.42 -17.53 10.39
C ASN A 59 -1.16 -17.68 11.73
N SER A 60 -1.11 -16.68 12.61
CA SER A 60 -1.84 -16.64 13.87
C SER A 60 -3.32 -16.23 13.71
N LEU A 61 -3.67 -15.63 12.58
CA LEU A 61 -5.05 -15.23 12.31
C LEU A 61 -5.94 -16.45 12.00
N PRO A 62 -7.26 -16.37 12.28
CA PRO A 62 -8.19 -17.36 11.77
C PRO A 62 -8.06 -17.55 10.26
N GLU A 63 -8.15 -18.77 9.77
CA GLU A 63 -7.99 -19.11 8.34
C GLU A 63 -8.86 -18.24 7.43
N THR A 64 -10.10 -17.96 7.86
CA THR A 64 -11.05 -17.10 7.14
C THR A 64 -10.58 -15.65 6.97
N GLN A 65 -9.62 -15.20 7.76
CA GLN A 65 -9.07 -13.83 7.72
C GLN A 65 -7.71 -13.75 7.02
N GLN A 66 -6.99 -14.89 6.89
CA GLN A 66 -5.62 -14.91 6.39
C GLN A 66 -5.50 -14.37 4.97
N GLN A 67 -6.42 -14.73 4.10
CA GLN A 67 -6.43 -14.28 2.71
C GLN A 67 -6.54 -12.75 2.61
N GLN A 68 -7.48 -12.17 3.31
CA GLN A 68 -7.67 -10.71 3.32
C GLN A 68 -6.47 -10.00 3.97
N ALA A 69 -5.94 -10.56 5.06
CA ALA A 69 -4.76 -10.01 5.74
C ALA A 69 -3.51 -10.08 4.86
N PHE A 70 -3.34 -11.15 4.06
CA PHE A 70 -2.27 -11.25 3.08
C PHE A 70 -2.33 -10.10 2.07
N PHE A 71 -3.48 -9.88 1.42
CA PHE A 71 -3.61 -8.80 0.43
C PHE A 71 -3.54 -7.41 1.05
N ARG A 72 -3.97 -7.24 2.31
CA ARG A 72 -3.77 -6.00 3.08
C ARG A 72 -2.28 -5.72 3.30
N CYS A 73 -1.52 -6.71 3.70
CA CYS A 73 -0.07 -6.60 3.84
C CYS A 73 0.58 -6.27 2.49
N TRP A 74 0.20 -6.99 1.44
CA TRP A 74 0.73 -6.83 0.09
C TRP A 74 0.52 -5.41 -0.45
N THR A 75 -0.73 -4.91 -0.46
CA THR A 75 -1.06 -3.57 -0.97
C THR A 75 -0.34 -2.46 -0.20
N ARG A 76 -0.23 -2.59 1.13
CA ARG A 76 0.49 -1.65 1.98
C ARG A 76 1.99 -1.62 1.65
N LYS A 77 2.58 -2.79 1.43
CA LYS A 77 4.00 -2.93 1.06
C LYS A 77 4.27 -2.37 -0.33
N GLU A 78 3.47 -2.74 -1.32
CA GLU A 78 3.61 -2.24 -2.69
C GLU A 78 3.40 -0.72 -2.77
N ALA A 79 2.42 -0.16 -2.05
CA ALA A 79 2.23 1.27 -1.97
C ALA A 79 3.48 1.99 -1.41
N PHE A 80 4.11 1.44 -0.37
CA PHE A 80 5.35 2.00 0.18
C PHE A 80 6.50 1.94 -0.83
N LEU A 81 6.74 0.80 -1.47
CA LEU A 81 7.80 0.66 -2.48
C LEU A 81 7.61 1.62 -3.67
N LYS A 82 6.37 1.80 -4.12
CA LYS A 82 6.04 2.76 -5.17
C LYS A 82 6.29 4.20 -4.73
N ALA A 83 6.03 4.53 -3.46
CA ALA A 83 6.27 5.86 -2.91
C ALA A 83 7.77 6.19 -2.78
N THR A 84 8.60 5.21 -2.39
CA THR A 84 10.07 5.39 -2.31
C THR A 84 10.73 5.38 -3.68
N GLY A 85 10.12 4.75 -4.67
CA GLY A 85 10.71 4.58 -6.00
C GLY A 85 11.81 3.52 -6.07
N GLU A 86 12.09 2.81 -4.96
CA GLU A 86 13.15 1.79 -4.90
C GLU A 86 12.76 0.48 -5.59
N GLY A 87 11.47 0.27 -5.78
CA GLY A 87 10.94 -0.93 -6.45
C GLY A 87 11.23 -2.22 -5.68
N ILE A 88 11.05 -3.35 -6.35
CA ILE A 88 11.24 -4.69 -5.76
C ILE A 88 12.69 -4.93 -5.30
N ALA A 89 13.66 -4.16 -5.83
CA ALA A 89 15.08 -4.30 -5.46
C ALA A 89 15.34 -4.05 -3.96
N ARG A 90 14.50 -3.26 -3.27
CA ARG A 90 14.59 -3.06 -1.82
C ARG A 90 14.29 -4.32 -1.01
N GLY A 91 13.47 -5.23 -1.54
CA GLY A 91 12.94 -6.37 -0.79
C GLY A 91 11.73 -5.97 0.08
N LEU A 92 10.65 -6.74 -0.06
CA LEU A 92 9.43 -6.51 0.73
C LEU A 92 9.62 -6.89 2.20
N ASP A 93 10.61 -7.70 2.54
CA ASP A 93 10.95 -8.15 3.89
C ASP A 93 11.79 -7.14 4.69
N SER A 94 12.33 -6.09 4.04
CA SER A 94 13.16 -5.06 4.69
C SER A 94 12.39 -4.09 5.57
N PHE A 95 11.05 -4.11 5.53
CA PHE A 95 10.19 -3.26 6.33
C PHE A 95 8.92 -4.01 6.74
N GLN A 96 8.28 -3.54 7.80
CA GLN A 96 7.12 -4.19 8.41
C GLN A 96 5.92 -3.26 8.38
N VAL A 97 4.74 -3.79 8.03
CA VAL A 97 3.46 -3.07 8.06
C VAL A 97 2.47 -3.78 8.99
N ALA A 98 1.48 -3.07 9.48
CA ALA A 98 0.34 -3.68 10.13
C ALA A 98 -0.43 -4.54 9.12
N LEU A 99 -0.95 -5.69 9.51
CA LEU A 99 -1.75 -6.57 8.65
C LEU A 99 -3.02 -7.08 9.33
N SER A 100 -3.07 -7.07 10.67
CA SER A 100 -4.26 -7.47 11.42
C SER A 100 -5.47 -6.60 11.05
N PRO A 101 -6.68 -7.17 11.00
CA PRO A 101 -7.90 -6.41 10.73
C PRO A 101 -8.19 -5.34 11.78
N ASP A 102 -7.71 -5.54 13.01
CA ASP A 102 -7.93 -4.63 14.15
C ASP A 102 -6.89 -3.51 14.23
N GLU A 103 -5.85 -3.54 13.37
CA GLU A 103 -4.81 -2.50 13.34
C GLU A 103 -5.04 -1.50 12.21
N SER A 104 -4.96 -0.21 12.55
CA SER A 104 -4.93 0.85 11.55
C SER A 104 -3.71 0.74 10.63
N ALA A 105 -3.88 1.18 9.38
CA ALA A 105 -2.80 1.18 8.41
C ALA A 105 -1.58 1.98 8.90
N ARG A 106 -0.43 1.32 8.98
CA ARG A 106 0.85 1.95 9.36
C ARG A 106 2.05 1.10 8.95
N ILE A 107 3.18 1.73 8.78
CA ILE A 107 4.48 1.07 8.75
C ILE A 107 4.94 0.91 10.21
N LYS A 108 5.28 -0.30 10.61
CA LYS A 108 5.75 -0.63 11.97
C LYS A 108 7.24 -0.34 12.12
N ALA A 109 8.05 -0.68 11.11
CA ALA A 109 9.50 -0.47 11.09
C ALA A 109 10.02 -0.47 9.64
N ILE A 110 11.11 0.23 9.40
CA ILE A 110 11.89 0.22 8.16
C ILE A 110 13.34 -0.13 8.55
N ASP A 111 13.90 -1.19 7.97
CA ASP A 111 15.22 -1.71 8.31
C ASP A 111 15.41 -1.89 9.83
N ASN A 112 14.38 -2.47 10.48
CA ASN A 112 14.24 -2.63 11.94
C ASN A 112 14.24 -1.31 12.74
N ASN A 113 14.06 -0.17 12.09
CA ASN A 113 13.98 1.15 12.72
C ASN A 113 12.55 1.67 12.75
N ALA A 114 11.91 1.67 13.92
CA ALA A 114 10.54 2.17 14.10
C ALA A 114 10.45 3.70 13.99
N GLU A 115 11.53 4.44 14.31
CA GLU A 115 11.56 5.90 14.17
C GLU A 115 11.49 6.33 12.71
N ALA A 116 12.22 5.64 11.81
CA ALA A 116 12.16 5.89 10.38
C ALA A 116 10.74 5.70 9.80
N ALA A 117 9.96 4.78 10.38
CA ALA A 117 8.59 4.53 9.97
C ALA A 117 7.62 5.69 10.27
N ARG A 118 7.89 6.51 11.29
CA ARG A 118 7.02 7.62 11.72
C ARG A 118 6.89 8.73 10.69
N ALA A 119 7.85 8.88 9.80
CA ALA A 119 7.80 9.86 8.71
C ALA A 119 6.75 9.49 7.64
N TRP A 120 6.26 8.26 7.66
CA TRP A 120 5.36 7.72 6.66
C TRP A 120 3.92 7.61 7.16
N LYS A 121 2.99 7.95 6.28
CA LYS A 121 1.57 7.71 6.45
C LYS A 121 1.13 6.62 5.48
N LEU A 122 0.47 5.59 6.01
CA LEU A 122 -0.32 4.64 5.23
C LEU A 122 -1.80 4.96 5.41
N LEU A 123 -2.54 4.93 4.32
CA LEU A 123 -3.99 5.12 4.29
C LEU A 123 -4.60 4.00 3.44
N ASP A 124 -5.49 3.23 4.02
CA ASP A 124 -6.30 2.28 3.24
C ASP A 124 -7.51 2.97 2.65
N PHE A 125 -7.99 2.44 1.54
CA PHE A 125 -9.23 2.84 0.89
C PHE A 125 -9.92 1.64 0.25
N ASP A 126 -11.19 1.78 -0.03
CA ASP A 126 -12.00 0.77 -0.71
C ASP A 126 -12.07 1.08 -2.21
N PRO A 127 -11.41 0.29 -3.07
CA PRO A 127 -11.49 0.44 -4.53
C PRO A 127 -12.75 -0.16 -5.14
N GLY A 128 -13.51 -0.94 -4.37
CA GLY A 128 -14.70 -1.65 -4.80
C GLY A 128 -14.81 -3.05 -4.19
N PRO A 129 -15.85 -3.79 -4.55
CA PRO A 129 -16.13 -5.12 -4.00
C PRO A 129 -14.94 -6.08 -4.15
N GLU A 130 -14.63 -6.80 -3.08
CA GLU A 130 -13.54 -7.80 -3.03
C GLU A 130 -12.17 -7.24 -3.45
N MET A 131 -11.92 -5.97 -3.15
CA MET A 131 -10.66 -5.31 -3.42
C MET A 131 -10.09 -4.67 -2.15
N LEU A 132 -8.79 -4.46 -2.13
CA LEU A 132 -8.09 -3.68 -1.12
C LEU A 132 -7.24 -2.63 -1.82
N GLY A 133 -7.14 -1.46 -1.20
CA GLY A 133 -6.30 -0.38 -1.69
C GLY A 133 -5.54 0.30 -0.57
N SER A 134 -4.29 0.71 -0.84
CA SER A 134 -3.45 1.43 0.11
C SER A 134 -2.68 2.54 -0.59
N ILE A 135 -2.43 3.63 0.14
CA ILE A 135 -1.58 4.75 -0.26
C ILE A 135 -0.50 4.95 0.79
N ALA A 136 0.74 5.18 0.34
CA ALA A 136 1.86 5.56 1.18
C ALA A 136 2.41 6.93 0.76
N LEU A 137 2.71 7.80 1.72
CA LEU A 137 3.29 9.12 1.48
C LEU A 137 3.91 9.70 2.76
N GLN A 138 4.79 10.72 2.60
CA GLN A 138 5.42 11.43 3.72
C GLN A 138 4.72 12.75 4.02
N VAL A 139 3.42 12.70 4.32
CA VAL A 139 2.62 13.86 4.74
C VAL A 139 1.87 13.50 6.02
N PRO A 140 2.32 13.96 7.20
CA PRO A 140 1.80 13.49 8.51
C PRO A 140 0.30 13.65 8.70
N HIS A 141 -0.28 14.71 8.14
CA HIS A 141 -1.71 15.04 8.25
C HIS A 141 -2.49 14.81 6.96
N ALA A 142 -1.99 13.95 6.08
CA ALA A 142 -2.69 13.60 4.84
C ALA A 142 -4.10 13.08 5.13
N ARG A 143 -5.05 13.58 4.35
CA ARG A 143 -6.43 13.08 4.29
C ARG A 143 -6.69 12.59 2.88
N LEU A 144 -7.34 11.45 2.77
CA LEU A 144 -7.72 10.87 1.50
C LEU A 144 -9.09 11.39 1.08
N GLN A 145 -9.20 11.80 -0.18
CA GLN A 145 -10.46 12.06 -0.85
C GLN A 145 -10.57 11.12 -2.03
N LEU A 146 -11.54 10.24 -2.01
CA LEU A 146 -11.86 9.36 -3.14
C LEU A 146 -12.86 10.04 -4.07
N ARG A 147 -12.67 9.87 -5.37
CA ARG A 147 -13.58 10.30 -6.43
C ARG A 147 -13.63 9.25 -7.52
N SER A 148 -14.80 9.00 -8.08
CA SER A 148 -14.90 8.23 -9.30
C SER A 148 -14.51 9.07 -10.52
N LEU A 149 -14.08 8.43 -11.59
CA LEU A 149 -13.78 9.11 -12.83
C LEU A 149 -15.03 9.84 -13.39
N ASP A 150 -16.20 9.25 -13.22
CA ASP A 150 -17.48 9.84 -13.68
C ASP A 150 -17.81 11.15 -12.98
N GLU A 151 -17.32 11.36 -11.74
CA GLU A 151 -17.47 12.63 -11.02
C GLU A 151 -16.51 13.72 -11.53
N LEU A 152 -15.40 13.34 -12.17
CA LEU A 152 -14.39 14.28 -12.64
C LEU A 152 -14.63 14.78 -14.06
N ILE A 153 -15.43 14.06 -14.85
CA ILE A 153 -15.71 14.39 -16.27
C ILE A 153 -17.09 15.05 -16.48
N ARG A 154 -17.81 15.35 -15.41
CA ARG A 154 -19.05 16.14 -15.41
C ARG A 154 -18.75 17.61 -15.13
#